data_11a9aaa44ed9c2b04cc79658c3535249
#
_entry.id   11a9aaa44ed9c2b04cc79658c3535249
#
_cell.length_a   1.000
_cell.length_b   1.000
_cell.length_c   1.000
_cell.angle_alpha   90.00
_cell.angle_beta   90.00
_cell.angle_gamma   90.00
#
_symmetry.space_group_name_H-M   'P 1'
#
loop_
_entity.id
_entity.type
_entity.pdbx_description
1 polymer ?
#
loop_
_entity_poly.entity_id
_entity_poly.type
_entity_poly.pdbx_seq_one_letter_code
_entity_poly.pdbx_strand_id
1 'polypeptide(L)'
;MKKGLYALSFGTFGLGIAEFIMMSILPDVAAGFDISLSEAGHLISAYALGVCVGAPLVVVVARSWPLRTILLALVGLFVAGNLLMALSADYWMGLCARFVSGLPHGAYFGVGSIVASRLAEKGKSTSAVAIMIMGMTIANLFGVPAGNFLGHFLSWRLVFVI
;
A
#
# COMPACT_ATOMS: atom_id res chain seq x y z
N MET A 1 -1.94 -21.16 12.06
CA MET A 1 -0.77 -20.93 11.21
C MET A 1 -1.13 -20.42 9.80
N LYS A 2 -1.76 -21.21 8.92
CA LYS A 2 -2.05 -20.79 7.53
C LYS A 2 -2.90 -19.51 7.41
N LYS A 3 -3.93 -19.33 8.24
CA LYS A 3 -4.80 -18.12 8.19
C LYS A 3 -4.04 -16.81 8.42
N GLY A 4 -3.06 -16.80 9.31
CA GLY A 4 -2.25 -15.59 9.57
C GLY A 4 -1.34 -15.24 8.40
N LEU A 5 -0.75 -16.22 7.70
CA LEU A 5 0.07 -15.97 6.51
C LEU A 5 -0.77 -15.44 5.34
N TYR A 6 -1.98 -15.97 5.15
CA TYR A 6 -2.90 -15.45 4.12
C TYR A 6 -3.37 -14.03 4.44
N ALA A 7 -3.60 -13.71 5.72
CA ALA A 7 -3.92 -12.32 6.12
C ALA A 7 -2.77 -11.35 5.81
N LEU A 8 -1.52 -11.76 6.06
CA LEU A 8 -0.34 -10.95 5.69
C LEU A 8 -0.22 -10.80 4.17
N SER A 9 -0.45 -11.87 3.41
CA SER A 9 -0.45 -11.84 1.94
C SER A 9 -1.55 -10.93 1.39
N PHE A 10 -2.73 -10.91 2.01
CA PHE A 10 -3.81 -9.99 1.63
C PHE A 10 -3.44 -8.53 1.88
N GLY A 11 -2.74 -8.24 2.98
CA GLY A 11 -2.21 -6.91 3.23
C GLY A 11 -1.18 -6.46 2.18
N THR A 12 -0.23 -7.33 1.81
CA THR A 12 0.73 -7.01 0.72
C THR A 12 0.06 -6.92 -0.65
N PHE A 13 -1.05 -7.61 -0.86
CA PHE A 13 -1.88 -7.47 -2.07
C PHE A 13 -2.48 -6.06 -2.16
N GLY A 14 -3.10 -5.54 -1.09
CA GLY A 14 -3.62 -4.18 -1.06
C GLY A 14 -2.53 -3.12 -1.25
N LEU A 15 -1.39 -3.28 -0.56
CA LEU A 15 -0.24 -2.39 -0.72
C LEU A 15 0.29 -2.38 -2.17
N GLY A 16 0.38 -3.55 -2.80
CA GLY A 16 0.81 -3.69 -4.19
C GLY A 16 -0.14 -3.01 -5.17
N ILE A 17 -1.45 -3.16 -4.99
CA ILE A 17 -2.43 -2.43 -5.81
C ILE A 17 -2.20 -0.91 -5.67
N ALA A 18 -2.22 -0.38 -4.45
CA ALA A 18 -2.12 1.05 -4.22
C ALA A 18 -0.81 1.68 -4.73
N GLU A 19 0.29 0.92 -4.75
CA GLU A 19 1.56 1.36 -5.31
C GLU A 19 1.51 1.47 -6.83
N PHE A 20 1.14 0.38 -7.51
CA PHE A 20 1.32 0.26 -8.95
C PHE A 20 0.13 0.76 -9.77
N ILE A 21 -1.07 0.76 -9.22
CA ILE A 21 -2.27 1.20 -9.94
C ILE A 21 -2.17 2.67 -10.37
N MET A 22 -1.51 3.52 -9.57
CA MET A 22 -1.35 4.93 -9.88
C MET A 22 -0.68 5.16 -11.24
N MET A 23 0.26 4.31 -11.63
CA MET A 23 0.92 4.42 -12.93
C MET A 23 -0.06 4.17 -14.08
N SER A 24 -1.00 3.25 -13.90
CA SER A 24 -1.98 2.88 -14.93
C SER A 24 -3.08 3.93 -15.09
N ILE A 25 -3.52 4.57 -13.99
CA ILE A 25 -4.61 5.57 -13.99
C ILE A 25 -4.08 7.00 -13.94
N LEU A 26 -2.76 7.21 -14.15
CA LEU A 26 -2.14 8.54 -14.05
C LEU A 26 -2.79 9.59 -14.95
N PRO A 27 -3.16 9.29 -16.22
CA PRO A 27 -3.87 10.23 -17.08
C PRO A 27 -5.24 10.64 -16.52
N ASP A 28 -5.99 9.70 -15.94
CA ASP A 28 -7.31 9.97 -15.35
C ASP A 28 -7.20 10.85 -14.10
N VAL A 29 -6.17 10.63 -13.29
CA VAL A 29 -5.88 11.44 -12.10
C VAL A 29 -5.44 12.85 -12.51
N ALA A 30 -4.59 12.98 -13.54
CA ALA A 30 -4.15 14.27 -14.07
C ALA A 30 -5.34 15.09 -14.57
N ALA A 31 -6.23 14.47 -15.36
CA ALA A 31 -7.47 15.09 -15.84
C ALA A 31 -8.41 15.44 -14.67
N GLY A 32 -8.49 14.58 -13.66
CA GLY A 32 -9.37 14.77 -12.50
C GLY A 32 -8.97 15.93 -11.58
N PHE A 33 -7.69 16.31 -11.56
CA PHE A 33 -7.14 17.46 -10.83
C PHE A 33 -6.85 18.67 -11.72
N ASP A 34 -7.09 18.57 -13.03
CA ASP A 34 -6.77 19.61 -14.02
C ASP A 34 -5.29 20.03 -13.97
N ILE A 35 -4.39 19.03 -13.96
CA ILE A 35 -2.94 19.19 -13.90
C ILE A 35 -2.25 18.46 -15.05
N SER A 36 -0.99 18.79 -15.30
CA SER A 36 -0.17 18.09 -16.27
C SER A 36 0.16 16.66 -15.82
N LEU A 37 0.47 15.78 -16.78
CA LEU A 37 0.91 14.41 -16.49
C LEU A 37 2.21 14.38 -15.68
N SER A 38 3.08 15.36 -15.87
CA SER A 38 4.32 15.54 -15.12
C SER A 38 4.03 15.84 -13.65
N GLU A 39 3.10 16.74 -13.37
CA GLU A 39 2.67 17.06 -12.01
C GLU A 39 1.99 15.86 -11.34
N ALA A 40 1.15 15.12 -12.07
CA ALA A 40 0.56 13.89 -11.57
C ALA A 40 1.63 12.86 -11.16
N GLY A 41 2.77 12.81 -11.84
CA GLY A 41 3.92 11.99 -11.47
C GLY A 41 4.46 12.26 -10.06
N HIS A 42 4.30 13.47 -9.52
CA HIS A 42 4.68 13.78 -8.14
C HIS A 42 3.88 13.00 -7.10
N LEU A 43 2.65 12.57 -7.44
CA LEU A 43 1.85 11.71 -6.56
C LEU A 43 2.50 10.33 -6.35
N ILE A 44 3.18 9.82 -7.38
CA ILE A 44 3.97 8.58 -7.28
C ILE A 44 5.19 8.83 -6.39
N SER A 45 5.88 9.95 -6.61
CA SER A 45 7.06 10.32 -5.82
C SER A 45 6.71 10.58 -4.35
N ALA A 46 5.57 11.21 -4.07
CA ALA A 46 5.08 11.44 -2.71
C ALA A 46 4.85 10.11 -1.97
N TYR A 47 4.26 9.13 -2.64
CA TYR A 47 4.09 7.79 -2.08
C TYR A 47 5.44 7.13 -1.78
N ALA A 48 6.37 7.16 -2.72
CA ALA A 48 7.72 6.60 -2.55
C ALA A 48 8.48 7.26 -1.39
N LEU A 49 8.37 8.59 -1.24
CA LEU A 49 8.91 9.31 -0.09
C LEU A 49 8.27 8.84 1.23
N GLY A 50 6.96 8.62 1.24
CA GLY A 50 6.26 8.03 2.37
C GLY A 50 6.82 6.65 2.74
N VAL A 51 7.07 5.79 1.77
CA VAL A 51 7.67 4.46 1.98
C VAL A 51 9.07 4.59 2.61
N CYS A 52 9.91 5.49 2.09
CA CYS A 52 11.25 5.71 2.60
C CYS A 52 11.26 6.23 4.05
N VAL A 53 10.36 7.14 4.38
CA VAL A 53 10.28 7.77 5.72
C VAL A 53 9.58 6.84 6.72
N GLY A 54 8.56 6.11 6.28
CA GLY A 54 7.69 5.33 7.15
C GLY A 54 8.39 4.16 7.84
N ALA A 55 9.27 3.45 7.14
CA ALA A 55 9.97 2.30 7.73
C ALA A 55 10.84 2.69 8.95
N PRO A 56 11.75 3.68 8.88
CA PRO A 56 12.52 4.12 10.05
C PRO A 56 11.62 4.78 11.12
N LEU A 57 10.57 5.51 10.74
CA LEU A 57 9.65 6.13 11.68
C LEU A 57 8.96 5.08 12.56
N VAL A 58 8.46 4.00 11.97
CA VAL A 58 7.82 2.90 12.71
C VAL A 58 8.79 2.21 13.65
N VAL A 59 10.05 2.01 13.26
CA VAL A 59 11.08 1.45 14.14
C VAL A 59 11.27 2.31 15.40
N VAL A 60 11.27 3.62 15.26
CA VAL A 60 11.46 4.54 16.40
C VAL A 60 10.20 4.61 17.28
N VAL A 61 9.02 4.80 16.67
CA VAL A 61 7.78 5.07 17.39
C VAL A 61 7.19 3.80 18.00
N ALA A 62 7.21 2.69 17.28
CA ALA A 62 6.51 1.48 17.66
C ALA A 62 7.42 0.39 18.27
N ARG A 63 8.65 0.71 18.62
CA ARG A 63 9.64 -0.26 19.15
C ARG A 63 9.19 -1.08 20.36
N SER A 64 8.29 -0.52 21.16
CA SER A 64 7.76 -1.17 22.38
C SER A 64 6.39 -1.81 22.17
N TRP A 65 5.81 -1.65 20.97
CA TRP A 65 4.47 -2.15 20.68
C TRP A 65 4.48 -3.63 20.29
N PRO A 66 3.41 -4.38 20.63
CA PRO A 66 3.24 -5.74 20.10
C PRO A 66 3.16 -5.74 18.57
N LEU A 67 3.79 -6.69 17.90
CA LEU A 67 3.82 -6.78 16.44
C LEU A 67 2.41 -6.75 15.79
N ARG A 68 1.42 -7.37 16.47
CA ARG A 68 0.02 -7.34 16.01
C ARG A 68 -0.54 -5.93 15.99
N THR A 69 -0.26 -5.15 17.04
CA THR A 69 -0.72 -3.75 17.13
C THR A 69 -0.07 -2.90 16.06
N ILE A 70 1.22 -3.11 15.81
CA ILE A 70 1.93 -2.41 14.72
C ILE A 70 1.27 -2.72 13.37
N LEU A 71 1.05 -3.99 13.04
CA LEU A 71 0.41 -4.37 11.77
C LEU A 71 -1.00 -3.78 11.62
N LEU A 72 -1.80 -3.79 12.67
CA LEU A 72 -3.14 -3.20 12.64
C LEU A 72 -3.09 -1.68 12.46
N ALA A 73 -2.17 -1.00 13.14
CA ALA A 73 -1.96 0.44 12.98
C ALA A 73 -1.49 0.80 11.55
N LEU A 74 -0.59 0.00 10.98
CA LEU A 74 -0.12 0.17 9.61
C LEU A 74 -1.25 -0.02 8.59
N VAL A 75 -2.09 -1.04 8.74
CA VAL A 75 -3.26 -1.25 7.89
C VAL A 75 -4.26 -0.10 8.06
N GLY A 76 -4.52 0.33 9.29
CA GLY A 76 -5.40 1.48 9.55
C GLY A 76 -4.90 2.76 8.89
N LEU A 77 -3.60 3.05 9.00
CA LEU A 77 -2.97 4.21 8.35
C LEU A 77 -3.03 4.10 6.81
N PHE A 78 -2.82 2.91 6.27
CA PHE A 78 -2.94 2.62 4.84
C PHE A 78 -4.36 2.92 4.33
N VAL A 79 -5.37 2.38 5.00
CA VAL A 79 -6.79 2.62 4.66
C VAL A 79 -7.11 4.11 4.75
N ALA A 80 -6.71 4.78 5.83
CA ALA A 80 -6.94 6.22 6.01
C ALA A 80 -6.29 7.05 4.88
N GLY A 81 -5.04 6.74 4.50
CA GLY A 81 -4.33 7.42 3.43
C GLY A 81 -5.01 7.24 2.05
N ASN A 82 -5.48 6.02 1.75
CA ASN A 82 -6.19 5.77 0.50
C ASN A 82 -7.59 6.42 0.48
N LEU A 83 -8.31 6.42 1.59
CA LEU A 83 -9.57 7.16 1.71
C LEU A 83 -9.36 8.66 1.53
N LEU A 84 -8.31 9.24 2.11
CA LEU A 84 -7.94 10.64 1.89
C LEU A 84 -7.66 10.91 0.41
N MET A 85 -6.99 9.99 -0.30
CA MET A 85 -6.76 10.13 -1.74
C MET A 85 -8.05 10.09 -2.53
N ALA A 86 -8.97 9.18 -2.21
CA ALA A 86 -10.27 9.09 -2.85
C ALA A 86 -11.13 10.36 -2.64
N LEU A 87 -11.01 10.99 -1.47
CA LEU A 87 -11.75 12.19 -1.08
C LEU A 87 -11.01 13.51 -1.42
N SER A 88 -9.80 13.42 -2.00
CA SER A 88 -9.01 14.62 -2.29
C SER A 88 -9.72 15.57 -3.25
N ALA A 89 -9.88 16.81 -2.81
CA ALA A 89 -10.53 17.86 -3.60
C ALA A 89 -9.56 18.52 -4.58
N ASP A 90 -8.27 18.56 -4.26
CA ASP A 90 -7.23 19.21 -5.01
C ASP A 90 -5.92 18.40 -5.01
N TYR A 91 -4.98 18.84 -5.85
CA TYR A 91 -3.68 18.22 -6.04
C TYR A 91 -2.85 18.13 -4.75
N TRP A 92 -2.84 19.19 -3.92
CA TRP A 92 -2.03 19.23 -2.70
C TRP A 92 -2.53 18.25 -1.64
N MET A 93 -3.86 18.16 -1.52
CA MET A 93 -4.48 17.14 -0.66
C MET A 93 -4.15 15.73 -1.16
N GLY A 94 -4.14 15.53 -2.48
CA GLY A 94 -3.72 14.28 -3.12
C GLY A 94 -2.26 13.92 -2.80
N LEU A 95 -1.33 14.89 -2.87
CA LEU A 95 0.08 14.69 -2.49
C LEU A 95 0.22 14.25 -1.03
N CYS A 96 -0.44 14.94 -0.11
CA CYS A 96 -0.43 14.59 1.31
C CYS A 96 -1.02 13.19 1.54
N ALA A 97 -2.13 12.87 0.88
CA ALA A 97 -2.78 11.57 0.98
C ALA A 97 -1.87 10.43 0.48
N ARG A 98 -1.17 10.65 -0.63
CA ARG A 98 -0.21 9.69 -1.19
C ARG A 98 0.99 9.49 -0.26
N PHE A 99 1.54 10.56 0.30
CA PHE A 99 2.61 10.46 1.29
C PHE A 99 2.17 9.65 2.51
N VAL A 100 0.99 9.95 3.07
CA VAL A 100 0.43 9.23 4.23
C VAL A 100 0.19 7.75 3.92
N SER A 101 -0.37 7.43 2.75
CA SER A 101 -0.63 6.03 2.35
C SER A 101 0.66 5.25 2.06
N GLY A 102 1.77 5.93 1.75
CA GLY A 102 3.09 5.33 1.58
C GLY A 102 3.78 4.94 2.90
N LEU A 103 3.55 5.70 3.99
CA LEU A 103 4.21 5.49 5.28
C LEU A 103 4.14 4.04 5.80
N PRO A 104 3.00 3.34 5.77
CA PRO A 104 2.92 1.97 6.27
C PRO A 104 3.59 0.93 5.39
N HIS A 105 3.84 1.21 4.11
CA HIS A 105 4.24 0.20 3.13
C HIS A 105 5.54 -0.52 3.51
N GLY A 106 6.67 0.20 3.60
CA GLY A 106 7.96 -0.39 3.91
C GLY A 106 8.00 -1.06 5.29
N ALA A 107 7.36 -0.43 6.29
CA ALA A 107 7.25 -0.98 7.63
C ALA A 107 6.41 -2.27 7.68
N TYR A 108 5.34 -2.35 6.87
CA TYR A 108 4.51 -3.56 6.80
C TYR A 108 5.30 -4.76 6.30
N PHE A 109 6.15 -4.59 5.29
CA PHE A 109 7.02 -5.66 4.80
C PHE A 109 8.03 -6.10 5.87
N GLY A 110 8.63 -5.17 6.58
CA GLY A 110 9.59 -5.47 7.66
C GLY A 110 8.93 -6.23 8.82
N VAL A 111 7.89 -5.66 9.42
CA VAL A 111 7.17 -6.27 10.55
C VAL A 111 6.44 -7.55 10.14
N GLY A 112 5.83 -7.55 8.97
CA GLY A 112 5.14 -8.71 8.41
C GLY A 112 6.08 -9.90 8.19
N SER A 113 7.31 -9.67 7.72
CA SER A 113 8.33 -10.73 7.57
C SER A 113 8.70 -11.37 8.91
N ILE A 114 8.81 -10.57 9.97
CA ILE A 114 9.07 -11.08 11.32
C ILE A 114 7.88 -11.96 11.78
N VAL A 115 6.65 -11.49 11.57
CA VAL A 115 5.44 -12.24 11.95
C VAL A 115 5.30 -13.49 11.10
N ALA A 116 5.51 -13.42 9.79
CA ALA A 116 5.48 -14.59 8.90
C ALA A 116 6.48 -15.67 9.35
N SER A 117 7.71 -15.24 9.68
CA SER A 117 8.75 -16.16 10.19
C SER A 117 8.37 -16.82 11.52
N ARG A 118 7.70 -16.08 12.43
CA ARG A 118 7.19 -16.63 13.71
C ARG A 118 6.01 -17.60 13.54
N LEU A 119 5.22 -17.42 12.47
CA LEU A 119 4.10 -18.31 12.15
C LEU A 119 4.54 -19.55 11.34
N ALA A 120 5.77 -19.57 10.87
CA ALA A 120 6.29 -20.66 10.07
C ALA A 120 6.56 -21.93 10.90
N GLU A 121 6.44 -23.08 10.27
CA GLU A 121 6.97 -24.33 10.79
C GLU A 121 8.51 -24.29 10.85
N LYS A 122 9.10 -25.06 11.75
CA LYS A 122 10.55 -25.14 11.90
C LYS A 122 11.23 -25.43 10.56
N GLY A 123 12.17 -24.58 10.17
CA GLY A 123 12.88 -24.65 8.89
C GLY A 123 12.16 -24.06 7.67
N LYS A 124 10.93 -23.55 7.79
CA LYS A 124 10.12 -23.01 6.67
C LYS A 124 9.93 -21.49 6.70
N SER A 125 10.76 -20.76 7.43
CA SER A 125 10.65 -19.30 7.58
C SER A 125 10.69 -18.57 6.23
N THR A 126 11.62 -18.91 5.35
CA THR A 126 11.73 -18.30 4.01
C THR A 126 10.48 -18.52 3.17
N SER A 127 9.90 -19.74 3.21
CA SER A 127 8.66 -20.03 2.50
C SER A 127 7.48 -19.23 3.03
N ALA A 128 7.41 -19.00 4.34
CA ALA A 128 6.35 -18.20 4.94
C ALA A 128 6.44 -16.72 4.52
N VAL A 129 7.64 -16.15 4.47
CA VAL A 129 7.88 -14.80 3.96
C VAL A 129 7.55 -14.72 2.46
N ALA A 130 7.90 -15.73 1.68
CA ALA A 130 7.55 -15.81 0.26
C ALA A 130 6.02 -15.81 0.05
N ILE A 131 5.25 -16.54 0.87
CA ILE A 131 3.79 -16.52 0.82
C ILE A 131 3.23 -15.12 1.12
N MET A 132 3.81 -14.42 2.09
CA MET A 132 3.42 -13.05 2.38
C MET A 132 3.65 -12.12 1.17
N ILE A 133 4.84 -12.18 0.57
CA ILE A 133 5.22 -11.33 -0.57
C ILE A 133 4.41 -11.70 -1.83
N MET A 134 3.97 -12.94 -1.97
CA MET A 134 3.18 -13.40 -3.12
C MET A 134 1.89 -12.57 -3.31
N GLY A 135 1.33 -11.98 -2.25
CA GLY A 135 0.20 -11.06 -2.35
C GLY A 135 0.49 -9.88 -3.29
N MET A 136 1.66 -9.26 -3.17
CA MET A 136 2.08 -8.16 -4.04
C MET A 136 2.26 -8.62 -5.49
N THR A 137 2.80 -9.82 -5.72
CA THR A 137 2.93 -10.39 -7.06
C THR A 137 1.56 -10.61 -7.72
N ILE A 138 0.60 -11.14 -6.94
CA ILE A 138 -0.79 -11.32 -7.40
C ILE A 138 -1.45 -9.97 -7.68
N ALA A 139 -1.20 -8.95 -6.85
CA ALA A 139 -1.68 -7.59 -7.07
C ALA A 139 -1.21 -7.05 -8.44
N ASN A 140 0.07 -7.19 -8.76
CA ASN A 140 0.61 -6.73 -10.03
C ASN A 140 0.04 -7.47 -11.23
N LEU A 141 -0.18 -8.79 -11.10
CA LEU A 141 -0.64 -9.61 -12.21
C LEU A 141 -2.13 -9.44 -12.51
N PHE A 142 -2.96 -9.32 -11.48
CA PHE A 142 -4.41 -9.29 -11.60
C PHE A 142 -5.04 -8.01 -11.05
N GLY A 143 -4.56 -7.51 -9.92
CA GLY A 143 -5.15 -6.38 -9.21
C GLY A 143 -4.97 -5.07 -9.98
N VAL A 144 -3.78 -4.81 -10.50
CA VAL A 144 -3.49 -3.59 -11.25
C VAL A 144 -4.29 -3.53 -12.57
N PRO A 145 -4.32 -4.58 -13.42
CA PRO A 145 -5.17 -4.58 -14.61
C PRO A 145 -6.67 -4.42 -14.29
N ALA A 146 -7.16 -5.11 -13.26
CA ALA A 146 -8.56 -4.98 -12.85
C ALA A 146 -8.87 -3.56 -12.34
N GLY A 147 -8.01 -2.99 -11.53
CA GLY A 147 -8.15 -1.63 -11.02
C GLY A 147 -8.06 -0.57 -12.12
N ASN A 148 -7.19 -0.77 -13.11
CA ASN A 148 -7.11 0.10 -14.29
C ASN A 148 -8.43 0.09 -15.07
N PHE A 149 -8.97 -1.11 -15.33
CA PHE A 149 -10.27 -1.25 -15.98
C PHE A 149 -11.37 -0.52 -15.21
N LEU A 150 -11.46 -0.73 -13.90
CA LEU A 150 -12.45 -0.06 -13.05
C LEU A 150 -12.25 1.46 -13.01
N GLY A 151 -11.01 1.94 -12.94
CA GLY A 151 -10.68 3.36 -12.92
C GLY A 151 -11.14 4.10 -14.17
N HIS A 152 -10.97 3.48 -15.34
CA HIS A 152 -11.41 4.06 -16.61
C HIS A 152 -12.94 4.09 -16.76
N PHE A 153 -13.64 3.03 -16.33
CA PHE A 153 -15.09 2.89 -16.56
C PHE A 153 -15.94 3.54 -15.47
N LEU A 154 -15.44 3.65 -14.26
CA LEU A 154 -16.20 4.18 -13.13
C LEU A 154 -15.67 5.54 -12.67
N SER A 155 -14.55 5.52 -11.95
CA SER A 155 -13.84 6.71 -11.48
C SER A 155 -12.51 6.30 -10.91
N TRP A 156 -11.45 7.03 -11.18
CA TRP A 156 -10.14 6.80 -10.58
C TRP A 156 -10.17 6.87 -9.05
N ARG A 157 -11.08 7.64 -8.47
CA ARG A 157 -11.25 7.74 -7.01
C ARG A 157 -11.69 6.43 -6.37
N LEU A 158 -12.56 5.66 -7.04
CA LEU A 158 -13.06 4.38 -6.53
C LEU A 158 -11.96 3.34 -6.39
N VAL A 159 -10.91 3.42 -7.19
CA VAL A 159 -9.77 2.50 -7.14
C VAL A 159 -9.04 2.57 -5.79
N PHE A 160 -9.09 3.71 -5.09
CA PHE A 160 -8.49 3.90 -3.77
C PHE A 160 -9.42 3.50 -2.61
N VAL A 161 -10.66 3.13 -2.89
CA VAL A 161 -11.65 2.68 -1.88
C VAL A 161 -11.79 1.16 -1.87
N ILE A 162 -11.51 0.52 -3.01
CA ILE A 162 -11.58 -0.95 -3.20
C ILE A 162 -10.32 -1.61 -2.69
#